data_6c17151f2c1fd9bb8c776570a618529f
#
_entry.id   6c17151f2c1fd9bb8c776570a618529f
#
_cell.length_a   1.000
_cell.length_b   1.000
_cell.length_c   1.000
_cell.angle_alpha   90.00
_cell.angle_beta   90.00
_cell.angle_gamma   90.00
#
_symmetry.space_group_name_H-M   'P 1'
#
loop_
_entity.id
_entity.type
_entity.pdbx_description
1 polymer ?
#
loop_
_entity_poly.entity_id
_entity_poly.type
_entity_poly.pdbx_seq_one_letter_code
_entity_poly.pdbx_strand_id
1 'polypeptide(L)'
;MLDGYYGIHTLTREVKEGESISLGQKNLSFYMAPMVHWPEVMVTYCPEHKVLFSADAFGTFGALNGGILDSQLSLDHFWDEMRRYYACIVGKYGAPVQKALQKLSGLPIETICSTHGPVWQQEIGRVIGIYDQLSRYEGEPGVVIAYGSMYGNTAQMAEKIARELTVQGVKNIIVYNLSYADISNVIRDIFKYDTLIVGSPTYNGELFPEVGSLLQKISERCIPCRKFAYFGSYTWAGAAVRLLGEFAQKMKWEAICQPTEMKQGYDDQGAQCCTALAKAIAEKIR
;
A
#
# COMPACT_ATOMS: atom_id res chain seq x y z
N MET A 1 -11.49 8.18 25.37
CA MET A 1 -11.88 8.72 24.05
C MET A 1 -13.18 9.50 24.11
N LEU A 2 -14.31 8.87 24.48
CA LEU A 2 -15.61 9.58 24.56
C LEU A 2 -15.55 10.83 25.42
N ASP A 3 -14.89 10.75 26.58
CA ASP A 3 -14.65 11.91 27.45
C ASP A 3 -13.78 12.97 26.77
N GLY A 4 -12.60 12.59 26.28
CA GLY A 4 -11.63 13.54 25.74
C GLY A 4 -12.06 14.26 24.45
N TYR A 5 -12.90 13.62 23.60
CA TYR A 5 -13.36 14.22 22.36
C TYR A 5 -14.77 14.79 22.41
N TYR A 6 -15.64 14.24 23.25
CA TYR A 6 -17.07 14.56 23.23
C TYR A 6 -17.61 15.01 24.59
N GLY A 7 -16.79 15.02 25.66
CA GLY A 7 -17.23 15.37 27.02
C GLY A 7 -18.31 14.43 27.59
N ILE A 8 -18.36 13.18 27.11
CA ILE A 8 -19.35 12.19 27.55
C ILE A 8 -18.78 11.46 28.76
N HIS A 9 -19.33 11.75 29.93
CA HIS A 9 -18.87 11.21 31.21
C HIS A 9 -19.81 10.16 31.83
N THR A 10 -21.04 10.02 31.34
CA THR A 10 -22.09 9.18 31.93
C THR A 10 -22.85 8.44 30.85
N LEU A 11 -23.64 7.40 31.31
CA LEU A 11 -24.53 6.62 30.45
C LEU A 11 -23.83 5.82 29.34
N THR A 12 -22.56 5.47 29.53
CA THR A 12 -21.83 4.57 28.64
C THR A 12 -21.81 3.16 29.22
N ARG A 13 -21.89 2.17 28.33
CA ARG A 13 -21.70 0.76 28.64
C ARG A 13 -20.49 0.25 27.84
N GLU A 14 -19.45 -0.14 28.55
CA GLU A 14 -18.35 -0.89 27.92
C GLU A 14 -18.83 -2.29 27.52
N VAL A 15 -18.50 -2.72 26.32
CA VAL A 15 -18.75 -4.07 25.83
C VAL A 15 -17.43 -4.82 25.69
N LYS A 16 -17.50 -6.15 25.83
CA LYS A 16 -16.34 -7.04 25.77
C LYS A 16 -16.40 -7.92 24.52
N GLU A 17 -15.28 -8.56 24.24
CA GLU A 17 -15.17 -9.56 23.17
C GLU A 17 -16.26 -10.60 23.24
N GLY A 18 -17.03 -10.76 22.16
CA GLY A 18 -18.11 -11.74 22.06
C GLY A 18 -19.37 -11.40 22.85
N GLU A 19 -19.39 -10.25 23.54
CA GLU A 19 -20.61 -9.79 24.24
C GLU A 19 -21.71 -9.45 23.25
N SER A 20 -22.96 -9.64 23.65
CA SER A 20 -24.12 -9.27 22.83
C SER A 20 -25.11 -8.41 23.61
N ILE A 21 -25.76 -7.51 22.90
CA ILE A 21 -26.86 -6.69 23.43
C ILE A 21 -28.11 -7.00 22.61
N SER A 22 -29.18 -7.32 23.30
CA SER A 22 -30.50 -7.51 22.67
C SER A 22 -31.20 -6.17 22.48
N LEU A 23 -31.73 -5.96 21.29
CA LEU A 23 -32.60 -4.85 20.92
C LEU A 23 -34.07 -5.30 20.77
N GLY A 24 -34.44 -6.41 21.44
CA GLY A 24 -35.75 -7.05 21.31
C GLY A 24 -35.75 -8.13 20.23
N GLN A 25 -36.06 -7.79 19.01
CA GLN A 25 -36.10 -8.74 17.90
C GLN A 25 -34.73 -8.98 17.21
N LYS A 26 -33.70 -8.24 17.58
CA LYS A 26 -32.36 -8.29 16.99
C LYS A 26 -31.31 -8.28 18.08
N ASN A 27 -30.16 -8.87 17.80
CA ASN A 27 -29.01 -8.85 18.66
C ASN A 27 -27.84 -8.17 17.96
N LEU A 28 -27.01 -7.48 18.74
CA LEU A 28 -25.74 -6.94 18.29
C LEU A 28 -24.63 -7.64 19.06
N SER A 29 -23.75 -8.33 18.35
CA SER A 29 -22.56 -8.99 18.91
C SER A 29 -21.31 -8.19 18.59
N PHE A 30 -20.39 -8.05 19.55
CA PHE A 30 -19.22 -7.19 19.44
C PHE A 30 -17.94 -8.01 19.38
N TYR A 31 -17.06 -7.67 18.43
CA TYR A 31 -15.77 -8.30 18.26
C TYR A 31 -14.69 -7.24 18.25
N MET A 32 -13.74 -7.33 19.17
CA MET A 32 -12.65 -6.36 19.26
C MET A 32 -11.66 -6.52 18.10
N ALA A 33 -11.36 -5.42 17.43
CA ALA A 33 -10.42 -5.34 16.32
C ALA A 33 -9.36 -4.26 16.59
N PRO A 34 -8.62 -4.35 17.72
CA PRO A 34 -7.69 -3.30 18.13
C PRO A 34 -6.64 -3.06 17.06
N MET A 35 -6.29 -1.78 16.85
CA MET A 35 -5.36 -1.31 15.82
C MET A 35 -5.81 -1.54 14.37
N VAL A 36 -7.12 -1.72 14.15
CA VAL A 36 -7.67 -1.71 12.79
C VAL A 36 -8.61 -0.47 12.62
N HIS A 37 -8.16 0.82 12.64
CA HIS A 37 -6.73 1.12 12.83
C HIS A 37 -6.44 1.80 14.17
N TRP A 38 -7.44 2.04 15.02
CA TRP A 38 -7.30 2.64 16.36
C TRP A 38 -7.29 1.57 17.47
N PRO A 39 -6.73 1.89 18.65
CA PRO A 39 -6.57 0.90 19.72
C PRO A 39 -7.87 0.27 20.20
N GLU A 40 -8.96 1.04 20.22
CA GLU A 40 -10.26 0.66 20.77
C GLU A 40 -11.26 0.17 19.72
N VAL A 41 -10.85 0.00 18.49
CA VAL A 41 -11.77 -0.42 17.41
C VAL A 41 -12.42 -1.75 17.74
N MET A 42 -13.72 -1.78 17.54
CA MET A 42 -14.53 -3.00 17.51
C MET A 42 -15.41 -3.01 16.26
N VAL A 43 -15.78 -4.18 15.83
CA VAL A 43 -16.82 -4.41 14.82
C VAL A 43 -18.08 -4.92 15.47
N THR A 44 -19.22 -4.61 14.90
CA THR A 44 -20.52 -5.03 15.42
C THR A 44 -21.20 -5.91 14.38
N TYR A 45 -21.70 -7.07 14.81
CA TYR A 45 -22.38 -8.02 13.94
C TYR A 45 -23.83 -8.20 14.37
N CYS A 46 -24.75 -8.14 13.40
CA CYS A 46 -26.17 -8.45 13.59
C CYS A 46 -26.48 -9.81 12.94
N PRO A 47 -26.61 -10.88 13.74
CA PRO A 47 -26.75 -12.24 13.20
C PRO A 47 -28.06 -12.47 12.43
N GLU A 48 -29.16 -11.84 12.84
CA GLU A 48 -30.46 -11.99 12.20
C GLU A 48 -30.48 -11.46 10.75
N HIS A 49 -29.64 -10.48 10.46
CA HIS A 49 -29.50 -9.88 9.14
C HIS A 49 -28.17 -10.19 8.47
N LYS A 50 -27.27 -10.90 9.16
CA LYS A 50 -25.90 -11.20 8.68
C LYS A 50 -25.12 -9.95 8.24
N VAL A 51 -25.35 -8.84 8.96
CA VAL A 51 -24.75 -7.53 8.69
C VAL A 51 -23.56 -7.31 9.62
N LEU A 52 -22.41 -7.00 9.05
CA LEU A 52 -21.22 -6.56 9.75
C LEU A 52 -21.06 -5.04 9.62
N PHE A 53 -21.11 -4.32 10.73
CA PHE A 53 -20.67 -2.93 10.83
C PHE A 53 -19.20 -2.94 11.18
N SER A 54 -18.36 -2.68 10.20
CA SER A 54 -16.92 -2.99 10.27
C SER A 54 -16.05 -1.83 10.75
N ALA A 55 -16.64 -0.73 11.20
CA ALA A 55 -15.92 0.53 11.41
C ALA A 55 -15.13 0.89 10.14
N ASP A 56 -13.86 1.20 10.24
CA ASP A 56 -13.01 1.59 9.10
C ASP A 56 -12.50 0.38 8.28
N ALA A 57 -12.62 -0.83 8.82
CA ALA A 57 -12.23 -2.01 8.06
C ALA A 57 -13.09 -2.18 6.80
N PHE A 58 -12.45 -2.64 5.73
CA PHE A 58 -13.05 -2.79 4.39
C PHE A 58 -13.46 -1.46 3.73
N GLY A 59 -12.97 -0.36 4.30
CA GLY A 59 -13.18 0.98 3.78
C GLY A 59 -12.41 1.28 2.49
N THR A 60 -12.84 2.29 1.79
CA THR A 60 -12.19 2.81 0.58
C THR A 60 -12.32 4.33 0.51
N PHE A 61 -11.36 5.00 -0.13
CA PHE A 61 -11.55 6.38 -0.55
C PHE A 61 -12.54 6.45 -1.72
N GLY A 62 -12.96 7.66 -2.07
CA GLY A 62 -13.86 7.93 -3.17
C GLY A 62 -15.28 8.30 -2.73
N ALA A 63 -15.96 9.08 -3.55
CA ALA A 63 -17.33 9.52 -3.33
C ALA A 63 -18.33 8.51 -3.91
N LEU A 64 -19.43 8.31 -3.19
CA LEU A 64 -20.56 7.46 -3.60
C LEU A 64 -21.53 8.27 -4.48
N ASN A 65 -21.23 8.45 -5.74
CA ASN A 65 -22.03 9.28 -6.65
C ASN A 65 -23.36 8.60 -7.01
N GLY A 66 -24.38 8.82 -6.19
CA GLY A 66 -25.77 8.42 -6.46
C GLY A 66 -26.22 7.10 -5.81
N GLY A 67 -25.40 6.07 -5.78
CA GLY A 67 -25.68 4.79 -5.12
C GLY A 67 -24.91 4.61 -3.82
N ILE A 68 -25.34 3.68 -2.96
CA ILE A 68 -24.63 3.30 -1.73
C ILE A 68 -24.20 1.83 -1.72
N LEU A 69 -24.90 0.99 -2.48
CA LEU A 69 -24.57 -0.44 -2.58
C LEU A 69 -23.55 -0.67 -3.69
N ASP A 70 -22.68 -1.64 -3.51
CA ASP A 70 -21.72 -2.07 -4.53
C ASP A 70 -22.40 -2.45 -5.87
N SER A 71 -23.61 -3.01 -5.81
CA SER A 71 -24.43 -3.32 -6.98
C SER A 71 -24.98 -2.10 -7.76
N GLN A 72 -24.89 -0.91 -7.16
CA GLN A 72 -25.42 0.34 -7.75
C GLN A 72 -24.32 1.23 -8.33
N LEU A 73 -23.05 0.82 -8.19
CA LEU A 73 -21.88 1.64 -8.50
C LEU A 73 -21.01 0.98 -9.57
N SER A 74 -20.28 1.79 -10.34
CA SER A 74 -19.12 1.31 -11.08
C SER A 74 -17.96 1.15 -10.10
N LEU A 75 -17.48 -0.08 -9.92
CA LEU A 75 -16.49 -0.41 -8.90
C LEU A 75 -15.04 -0.30 -9.36
N ASP A 76 -14.79 -0.01 -10.63
CA ASP A 76 -13.44 -0.07 -11.20
C ASP A 76 -12.42 0.77 -10.43
N HIS A 77 -12.77 2.02 -10.10
CA HIS A 77 -11.88 2.88 -9.34
C HIS A 77 -11.84 2.54 -7.84
N PHE A 78 -12.89 1.96 -7.26
CA PHE A 78 -12.93 1.63 -5.84
C PHE A 78 -11.94 0.53 -5.46
N TRP A 79 -11.56 -0.35 -6.37
CA TRP A 79 -10.55 -1.39 -6.07
C TRP A 79 -9.16 -0.81 -5.82
N ASP A 80 -8.75 0.18 -6.59
CA ASP A 80 -7.49 0.87 -6.35
C ASP A 80 -7.60 1.85 -5.17
N GLU A 81 -8.74 2.48 -4.98
CA GLU A 81 -9.01 3.35 -3.83
C GLU A 81 -9.07 2.57 -2.50
N MET A 82 -9.56 1.34 -2.49
CA MET A 82 -9.48 0.43 -1.34
C MET A 82 -8.03 0.09 -0.99
N ARG A 83 -7.23 -0.25 -1.99
CA ARG A 83 -5.79 -0.50 -1.78
C ARG A 83 -5.08 0.76 -1.27
N ARG A 84 -5.43 1.92 -1.80
CA ARG A 84 -4.87 3.22 -1.37
C ARG A 84 -5.28 3.53 0.07
N TYR A 85 -6.55 3.34 0.40
CA TYR A 85 -7.06 3.49 1.76
C TYR A 85 -6.29 2.57 2.73
N TYR A 86 -6.24 1.28 2.41
CA TYR A 86 -5.51 0.31 3.22
C TYR A 86 -4.05 0.72 3.41
N ALA A 87 -3.32 0.99 2.34
CA ALA A 87 -1.89 1.32 2.36
C ALA A 87 -1.59 2.61 3.15
N CYS A 88 -2.48 3.60 3.10
CA CYS A 88 -2.30 4.88 3.79
C CYS A 88 -2.72 4.85 5.26
N ILE A 89 -3.80 4.16 5.58
CA ILE A 89 -4.47 4.21 6.90
C ILE A 89 -4.14 2.97 7.75
N VAL A 90 -4.25 1.78 7.16
CA VAL A 90 -4.12 0.50 7.88
C VAL A 90 -2.74 -0.14 7.73
N GLY A 91 -1.99 0.21 6.68
CA GLY A 91 -0.84 -0.52 6.16
C GLY A 91 0.23 -1.02 7.15
N LYS A 92 0.43 -0.33 8.29
CA LYS A 92 1.34 -0.76 9.36
C LYS A 92 0.80 -1.96 10.17
N TYR A 93 -0.51 -2.20 10.14
CA TYR A 93 -1.22 -3.06 11.07
C TYR A 93 -1.65 -4.40 10.47
N GLY A 94 -0.85 -4.98 9.57
CA GLY A 94 -1.17 -6.26 8.92
C GLY A 94 -1.49 -7.39 9.89
N ALA A 95 -0.69 -7.61 10.93
CA ALA A 95 -0.95 -8.66 11.92
C ALA A 95 -2.27 -8.44 12.72
N PRO A 96 -2.62 -7.24 13.20
CA PRO A 96 -3.96 -6.95 13.72
C PRO A 96 -5.09 -7.27 12.74
N VAL A 97 -4.96 -6.90 11.46
CA VAL A 97 -5.96 -7.20 10.42
C VAL A 97 -6.13 -8.71 10.26
N GLN A 98 -5.03 -9.48 10.17
CA GLN A 98 -5.10 -10.96 10.08
C GLN A 98 -5.84 -11.58 11.26
N LYS A 99 -5.59 -11.10 12.48
CA LYS A 99 -6.33 -11.54 13.68
C LYS A 99 -7.82 -11.23 13.61
N ALA A 100 -8.17 -10.04 13.12
CA ALA A 100 -9.57 -9.66 12.93
C ALA A 100 -10.26 -10.53 11.87
N LEU A 101 -9.61 -10.74 10.71
CA LEU A 101 -10.13 -11.61 9.65
C LEU A 101 -10.34 -13.05 10.14
N GLN A 102 -9.38 -13.61 10.87
CA GLN A 102 -9.50 -14.96 11.46
C GLN A 102 -10.69 -15.04 12.42
N LYS A 103 -10.87 -14.04 13.28
CA LYS A 103 -11.97 -13.98 14.24
C LYS A 103 -13.34 -13.94 13.55
N LEU A 104 -13.44 -13.20 12.44
CA LEU A 104 -14.69 -13.02 11.69
C LEU A 104 -14.98 -14.14 10.70
N SER A 105 -14.02 -15.01 10.39
CA SER A 105 -14.13 -16.04 9.33
C SER A 105 -15.25 -17.06 9.55
N GLY A 106 -15.71 -17.26 10.80
CA GLY A 106 -16.82 -18.15 11.13
C GLY A 106 -18.21 -17.50 11.05
N LEU A 107 -18.29 -16.21 10.76
CA LEU A 107 -19.58 -15.50 10.73
C LEU A 107 -20.15 -15.54 9.29
N PRO A 108 -21.45 -15.91 9.14
CA PRO A 108 -22.13 -15.79 7.85
C PRO A 108 -22.44 -14.30 7.55
N ILE A 109 -21.52 -13.63 6.87
CA ILE A 109 -21.64 -12.20 6.52
C ILE A 109 -22.22 -12.08 5.12
N GLU A 110 -23.38 -11.39 4.98
CA GLU A 110 -24.05 -11.09 3.70
C GLU A 110 -24.02 -9.59 3.38
N THR A 111 -23.68 -8.74 4.35
CA THR A 111 -23.51 -7.30 4.14
C THR A 111 -22.39 -6.77 5.02
N ILE A 112 -21.51 -5.94 4.45
CA ILE A 112 -20.51 -5.19 5.19
C ILE A 112 -20.81 -3.70 5.06
N CYS A 113 -21.02 -3.04 6.19
CA CYS A 113 -21.20 -1.60 6.30
C CYS A 113 -19.92 -1.00 6.89
N SER A 114 -19.04 -0.49 6.04
CA SER A 114 -17.88 0.30 6.45
C SER A 114 -18.26 1.76 6.66
N THR A 115 -17.50 2.49 7.47
CA THR A 115 -17.66 3.94 7.64
C THR A 115 -17.24 4.74 6.39
N HIS A 116 -16.49 4.12 5.48
CA HIS A 116 -15.95 4.72 4.25
C HIS A 116 -16.22 3.84 3.04
N GLY A 117 -16.72 4.44 1.95
CA GLY A 117 -16.96 3.77 0.68
C GLY A 117 -18.30 3.04 0.60
N PRO A 118 -18.44 2.10 -0.35
CA PRO A 118 -19.70 1.37 -0.57
C PRO A 118 -20.11 0.45 0.57
N VAL A 119 -21.40 0.18 0.66
CA VAL A 119 -21.93 -0.97 1.39
C VAL A 119 -21.75 -2.20 0.50
N TRP A 120 -21.01 -3.19 0.99
CA TRP A 120 -20.65 -4.39 0.24
C TRP A 120 -21.65 -5.51 0.44
N GLN A 121 -22.21 -6.04 -0.64
CA GLN A 121 -23.13 -7.18 -0.64
C GLN A 121 -22.75 -8.23 -1.69
N GLN A 122 -22.43 -7.82 -2.90
CA GLN A 122 -22.09 -8.75 -3.99
C GLN A 122 -20.58 -9.09 -4.00
N GLU A 123 -19.73 -8.16 -3.66
CA GLU A 123 -18.28 -8.27 -3.78
C GLU A 123 -17.55 -8.58 -2.44
N ILE A 124 -18.27 -9.08 -1.43
CA ILE A 124 -17.72 -9.36 -0.08
C ILE A 124 -16.46 -10.22 -0.14
N GLY A 125 -16.48 -11.29 -0.94
CA GLY A 125 -15.34 -12.20 -1.08
C GLY A 125 -14.10 -11.49 -1.64
N ARG A 126 -14.26 -10.61 -2.61
CA ARG A 126 -13.19 -9.82 -3.19
C ARG A 126 -12.64 -8.78 -2.21
N VAL A 127 -13.53 -8.11 -1.49
CA VAL A 127 -13.17 -7.12 -0.46
C VAL A 127 -12.34 -7.76 0.65
N ILE A 128 -12.79 -8.89 1.19
CA ILE A 128 -12.05 -9.65 2.21
C ILE A 128 -10.72 -10.13 1.64
N GLY A 129 -10.70 -10.66 0.40
CA GLY A 129 -9.49 -11.14 -0.26
C GLY A 129 -8.43 -10.05 -0.44
N ILE A 130 -8.82 -8.83 -0.80
CA ILE A 130 -7.91 -7.68 -0.92
C ILE A 130 -7.29 -7.34 0.46
N TYR A 131 -8.11 -7.26 1.51
CA TYR A 131 -7.61 -6.97 2.86
C TYR A 131 -6.70 -8.08 3.40
N ASP A 132 -7.04 -9.34 3.12
CA ASP A 132 -6.23 -10.49 3.48
C ASP A 132 -4.86 -10.46 2.80
N GLN A 133 -4.81 -10.27 1.48
CA GLN A 133 -3.58 -10.17 0.71
C GLN A 133 -2.70 -9.00 1.18
N LEU A 134 -3.27 -7.80 1.32
CA LEU A 134 -2.53 -6.61 1.74
C LEU A 134 -1.99 -6.73 3.16
N SER A 135 -2.73 -7.35 4.07
CA SER A 135 -2.32 -7.54 5.46
C SER A 135 -1.24 -8.62 5.65
N ARG A 136 -1.10 -9.53 4.70
CA ARG A 136 0.07 -10.41 4.60
C ARG A 136 1.24 -9.78 3.85
N TYR A 137 1.08 -8.55 3.37
CA TYR A 137 2.05 -7.85 2.53
C TYR A 137 2.41 -8.61 1.24
N GLU A 138 1.52 -9.40 0.73
CA GLU A 138 1.69 -10.16 -0.51
C GLU A 138 1.41 -9.26 -1.71
N GLY A 139 2.45 -9.00 -2.51
CA GLY A 139 2.32 -8.22 -3.75
C GLY A 139 1.95 -9.10 -4.94
N GLU A 140 1.17 -8.53 -5.85
CA GLU A 140 0.93 -9.11 -7.17
C GLU A 140 2.19 -9.01 -8.04
N PRO A 141 2.41 -9.91 -9.02
CA PRO A 141 3.50 -9.76 -9.98
C PRO A 141 3.41 -8.42 -10.73
N GLY A 142 4.40 -7.56 -10.53
CA GLY A 142 4.46 -6.25 -11.16
C GLY A 142 5.59 -5.40 -10.59
N VAL A 143 5.87 -4.28 -11.24
CA VAL A 143 7.01 -3.42 -10.96
C VAL A 143 6.55 -1.98 -10.78
N VAL A 144 6.92 -1.38 -9.66
CA VAL A 144 6.83 0.06 -9.44
C VAL A 144 8.22 0.66 -9.62
N ILE A 145 8.37 1.60 -10.53
CA ILE A 145 9.58 2.41 -10.71
C ILE A 145 9.27 3.80 -10.19
N ALA A 146 9.89 4.19 -9.07
CA ALA A 146 9.71 5.50 -8.45
C ALA A 146 11.04 6.27 -8.49
N TYR A 147 11.06 7.47 -9.08
CA TYR A 147 12.29 8.21 -9.25
C TYR A 147 12.13 9.72 -9.01
N GLY A 148 13.24 10.35 -8.59
CA GLY A 148 13.45 11.78 -8.67
C GLY A 148 14.36 12.14 -9.84
N SER A 149 14.22 13.32 -10.42
CA SER A 149 15.10 13.80 -11.49
C SER A 149 15.14 15.32 -11.53
N MET A 150 16.36 15.91 -11.64
CA MET A 150 16.54 17.36 -11.76
C MET A 150 16.63 17.80 -13.22
N TYR A 151 17.53 17.19 -13.97
CA TYR A 151 17.88 17.60 -15.33
C TYR A 151 17.48 16.57 -16.40
N GLY A 152 16.62 15.62 -16.06
CA GLY A 152 16.12 14.60 -16.98
C GLY A 152 16.99 13.34 -17.10
N ASN A 153 18.22 13.32 -16.59
CA ASN A 153 19.10 12.15 -16.75
C ASN A 153 18.58 10.91 -16.02
N THR A 154 18.20 11.05 -14.75
CA THR A 154 17.59 9.94 -13.97
C THR A 154 16.24 9.52 -14.56
N ALA A 155 15.47 10.46 -15.13
CA ALA A 155 14.23 10.16 -15.84
C ALA A 155 14.48 9.27 -17.06
N GLN A 156 15.48 9.59 -17.89
CA GLN A 156 15.85 8.77 -19.05
C GLN A 156 16.28 7.36 -18.63
N MET A 157 17.03 7.22 -17.53
CA MET A 157 17.35 5.90 -16.96
C MET A 157 16.07 5.12 -16.57
N ALA A 158 15.13 5.76 -15.86
CA ALA A 158 13.87 5.13 -15.44
C ALA A 158 13.04 4.65 -16.66
N GLU A 159 12.90 5.51 -17.67
CA GLU A 159 12.20 5.17 -18.91
C GLU A 159 12.87 4.03 -19.68
N LYS A 160 14.21 4.05 -19.76
CA LYS A 160 14.97 2.97 -20.42
C LYS A 160 14.78 1.65 -19.69
N ILE A 161 14.86 1.64 -18.36
CA ILE A 161 14.61 0.45 -17.53
C ILE A 161 13.18 -0.09 -17.76
N ALA A 162 12.16 0.79 -17.75
CA ALA A 162 10.79 0.39 -17.99
C ALA A 162 10.58 -0.26 -19.36
N ARG A 163 11.14 0.34 -20.43
CA ARG A 163 11.08 -0.21 -21.80
C ARG A 163 11.78 -1.56 -21.90
N GLU A 164 12.95 -1.70 -21.31
CA GLU A 164 13.70 -2.96 -21.34
C GLU A 164 12.99 -4.07 -20.55
N LEU A 165 12.39 -3.76 -19.39
CA LEU A 165 11.55 -4.72 -18.66
C LEU A 165 10.38 -5.20 -19.51
N THR A 166 9.73 -4.29 -20.25
CA THR A 166 8.67 -4.65 -21.20
C THR A 166 9.19 -5.59 -22.31
N VAL A 167 10.36 -5.30 -22.87
CA VAL A 167 11.03 -6.18 -23.87
C VAL A 167 11.32 -7.56 -23.29
N GLN A 168 11.65 -7.64 -21.99
CA GLN A 168 11.84 -8.90 -21.27
C GLN A 168 10.52 -9.61 -20.91
N GLY A 169 9.36 -9.07 -21.29
CA GLY A 169 8.05 -9.67 -21.06
C GLY A 169 7.44 -9.38 -19.68
N VAL A 170 8.02 -8.46 -18.91
CA VAL A 170 7.45 -8.02 -17.63
C VAL A 170 6.18 -7.22 -17.92
N LYS A 171 5.10 -7.59 -17.24
CA LYS A 171 3.80 -6.89 -17.30
C LYS A 171 3.60 -6.06 -16.03
N ASN A 172 2.59 -5.19 -16.03
CA ASN A 172 2.24 -4.36 -14.88
C ASN A 172 3.42 -3.50 -14.39
N ILE A 173 3.96 -2.66 -15.27
CA ILE A 173 5.01 -1.70 -14.95
C ILE A 173 4.38 -0.33 -14.77
N ILE A 174 4.58 0.27 -13.59
CA ILE A 174 4.11 1.62 -13.29
C ILE A 174 5.33 2.50 -13.00
N VAL A 175 5.37 3.67 -13.62
CA VAL A 175 6.50 4.61 -13.51
C VAL A 175 6.01 5.92 -12.89
N TYR A 176 6.64 6.31 -11.79
CA TYR A 176 6.34 7.54 -11.06
C TYR A 176 7.53 8.50 -11.04
N ASN A 177 7.33 9.68 -11.62
CA ASN A 177 8.17 10.83 -11.29
C ASN A 177 7.64 11.46 -9.99
N LEU A 178 8.41 11.32 -8.92
CA LEU A 178 8.00 11.72 -7.57
C LEU A 178 7.78 13.22 -7.39
N SER A 179 8.34 14.06 -8.28
CA SER A 179 8.09 15.51 -8.26
C SER A 179 6.65 15.88 -8.67
N TYR A 180 5.92 14.97 -9.31
CA TYR A 180 4.56 15.21 -9.80
C TYR A 180 3.54 14.19 -9.31
N ALA A 181 3.99 13.07 -8.77
CA ALA A 181 3.13 12.00 -8.33
C ALA A 181 2.49 12.28 -6.97
N ASP A 182 1.21 11.97 -6.82
CA ASP A 182 0.61 11.85 -5.50
C ASP A 182 1.22 10.64 -4.77
N ILE A 183 1.88 10.92 -3.66
CA ILE A 183 2.61 9.91 -2.89
C ILE A 183 1.71 8.77 -2.39
N SER A 184 0.42 9.03 -2.17
CA SER A 184 -0.53 7.99 -1.72
C SER A 184 -0.79 6.94 -2.80
N ASN A 185 -0.79 7.33 -4.08
CA ASN A 185 -0.86 6.41 -5.20
C ASN A 185 0.41 5.56 -5.33
N VAL A 186 1.59 6.18 -5.12
CA VAL A 186 2.86 5.45 -5.13
C VAL A 186 2.88 4.38 -4.03
N ILE A 187 2.46 4.74 -2.81
CA ILE A 187 2.38 3.82 -1.66
C ILE A 187 1.36 2.71 -1.93
N ARG A 188 0.18 3.03 -2.51
CA ARG A 188 -0.81 2.03 -2.95
C ARG A 188 -0.16 0.96 -3.83
N ASP A 189 0.58 1.39 -4.86
CA ASP A 189 1.14 0.46 -5.83
C ASP A 189 2.35 -0.32 -5.28
N ILE A 190 3.09 0.26 -4.31
CA ILE A 190 4.10 -0.48 -3.54
C ILE A 190 3.46 -1.58 -2.69
N PHE A 191 2.23 -1.39 -2.18
CA PHE A 191 1.47 -2.45 -1.52
C PHE A 191 0.91 -3.47 -2.50
N LYS A 192 0.47 -3.02 -3.69
CA LYS A 192 -0.14 -3.86 -4.72
C LYS A 192 0.87 -4.77 -5.40
N TYR A 193 2.07 -4.28 -5.72
CA TYR A 193 3.07 -5.00 -6.50
C TYR A 193 4.27 -5.46 -5.66
N ASP A 194 4.87 -6.56 -6.08
CA ASP A 194 5.93 -7.23 -5.32
C ASP A 194 7.33 -6.64 -5.56
N THR A 195 7.52 -5.84 -6.61
CA THR A 195 8.82 -5.30 -7.00
C THR A 195 8.83 -3.77 -7.00
N LEU A 196 9.83 -3.20 -6.31
CA LEU A 196 10.08 -1.76 -6.26
C LEU A 196 11.47 -1.45 -6.81
N ILE A 197 11.53 -0.52 -7.76
CA ILE A 197 12.76 0.05 -8.30
C ILE A 197 12.79 1.54 -7.94
N VAL A 198 13.86 1.99 -7.28
CA VAL A 198 13.99 3.39 -6.89
C VAL A 198 15.17 4.04 -7.59
N GLY A 199 14.94 5.20 -8.21
CA GLY A 199 15.95 6.01 -8.87
C GLY A 199 16.13 7.39 -8.24
N SER A 200 17.37 7.82 -7.99
CA SER A 200 17.65 9.15 -7.45
C SER A 200 18.91 9.77 -8.03
N PRO A 201 18.89 11.06 -8.39
CA PRO A 201 20.13 11.80 -8.49
C PRO A 201 20.70 12.05 -7.09
N THR A 202 22.01 12.24 -6.99
CA THR A 202 22.63 12.79 -5.80
C THR A 202 22.34 14.29 -5.71
N TYR A 203 21.71 14.71 -4.62
CA TYR A 203 21.34 16.10 -4.33
C TYR A 203 21.94 16.53 -3.00
N ASN A 204 22.83 17.52 -3.00
CA ASN A 204 23.55 17.98 -1.80
C ASN A 204 24.21 16.87 -0.97
N GLY A 205 24.74 15.84 -1.65
CA GLY A 205 25.32 14.68 -0.97
C GLY A 205 24.30 13.67 -0.40
N GLU A 206 23.00 13.92 -0.59
CA GLU A 206 21.86 13.13 -0.14
C GLU A 206 21.01 12.62 -1.31
N LEU A 207 19.93 11.95 -1.00
CA LEU A 207 18.87 11.59 -1.98
C LEU A 207 18.11 12.84 -2.42
N PHE A 208 17.51 12.77 -3.59
CA PHE A 208 16.53 13.75 -4.03
C PHE A 208 15.38 13.83 -3.01
N PRO A 209 14.90 15.03 -2.60
CA PRO A 209 14.00 15.19 -1.45
C PRO A 209 12.75 14.32 -1.49
N GLU A 210 12.10 14.23 -2.65
CA GLU A 210 10.88 13.44 -2.84
C GLU A 210 11.16 11.92 -2.74
N VAL A 211 12.36 11.48 -3.14
CA VAL A 211 12.80 10.09 -2.95
C VAL A 211 13.01 9.82 -1.46
N GLY A 212 13.70 10.71 -0.74
CA GLY A 212 13.87 10.61 0.70
C GLY A 212 12.53 10.53 1.44
N SER A 213 11.56 11.39 1.06
CA SER A 213 10.20 11.39 1.60
C SER A 213 9.47 10.07 1.35
N LEU A 214 9.57 9.51 0.14
CA LEU A 214 8.99 8.19 -0.17
C LEU A 214 9.58 7.09 0.73
N LEU A 215 10.90 7.03 0.85
CA LEU A 215 11.58 6.01 1.66
C LEU A 215 11.20 6.11 3.15
N GLN A 216 11.05 7.33 3.67
CA GLN A 216 10.54 7.53 5.03
C GLN A 216 9.13 6.94 5.18
N LYS A 217 8.21 7.25 4.27
CA LYS A 217 6.83 6.74 4.31
C LYS A 217 6.75 5.22 4.20
N ILE A 218 7.62 4.60 3.42
CA ILE A 218 7.76 3.13 3.35
C ILE A 218 8.21 2.58 4.71
N SER A 219 9.24 3.19 5.33
CA SER A 219 9.76 2.78 6.63
C SER A 219 8.70 2.84 7.73
N GLU A 220 7.88 3.89 7.76
CA GLU A 220 6.81 4.08 8.73
C GLU A 220 5.74 2.98 8.68
N ARG A 221 5.55 2.36 7.52
CA ARG A 221 4.59 1.27 7.30
C ARG A 221 5.15 -0.12 7.60
N CYS A 222 6.42 -0.20 7.91
CA CYS A 222 7.09 -1.45 8.30
C CYS A 222 6.86 -2.60 7.31
N ILE A 223 6.84 -2.32 6.01
CA ILE A 223 6.64 -3.34 4.98
C ILE A 223 7.78 -4.37 5.10
N PRO A 224 7.51 -5.66 5.38
CA PRO A 224 8.55 -6.62 5.76
C PRO A 224 9.47 -7.04 4.62
N CYS A 225 8.98 -7.04 3.40
CA CYS A 225 9.76 -7.43 2.22
C CYS A 225 9.21 -6.83 0.94
N ARG A 226 10.12 -6.55 0.00
CA ARG A 226 9.85 -6.31 -1.43
C ARG A 226 11.08 -6.77 -2.20
N LYS A 227 10.89 -7.23 -3.44
CA LYS A 227 11.98 -7.34 -4.40
C LYS A 227 12.44 -5.93 -4.71
N PHE A 228 13.66 -5.60 -4.34
CA PHE A 228 14.15 -4.23 -4.38
C PHE A 228 15.32 -4.09 -5.34
N ALA A 229 15.26 -3.09 -6.24
CA ALA A 229 16.36 -2.68 -7.08
C ALA A 229 16.47 -1.15 -7.07
N TYR A 230 17.63 -0.62 -7.42
CA TYR A 230 17.83 0.82 -7.42
C TYR A 230 18.91 1.26 -8.38
N PHE A 231 18.85 2.54 -8.75
CA PHE A 231 19.82 3.19 -9.63
C PHE A 231 20.01 4.66 -9.24
N GLY A 232 21.09 5.25 -9.71
CA GLY A 232 21.38 6.63 -9.37
C GLY A 232 22.07 7.40 -10.47
N SER A 233 22.15 8.72 -10.28
CA SER A 233 22.99 9.60 -11.10
C SER A 233 23.66 10.67 -10.24
N TYR A 234 24.78 11.20 -10.72
CA TYR A 234 25.51 12.28 -10.06
C TYR A 234 26.36 13.06 -11.06
N THR A 235 26.83 14.25 -10.65
CA THR A 235 27.70 15.08 -11.50
C THR A 235 29.16 14.97 -11.12
N TRP A 236 29.53 15.22 -9.85
CA TRP A 236 30.93 15.18 -9.38
C TRP A 236 31.18 14.21 -8.23
N ALA A 237 30.20 13.95 -7.35
CA ALA A 237 30.31 13.01 -6.25
C ALA A 237 28.96 12.26 -6.10
N GLY A 238 29.03 10.93 -6.16
CA GLY A 238 27.87 10.04 -6.04
C GLY A 238 27.59 9.68 -4.57
N ALA A 239 26.33 9.73 -4.16
CA ALA A 239 25.88 9.26 -2.85
C ALA A 239 24.56 8.46 -2.93
N ALA A 240 23.75 8.72 -3.97
CA ALA A 240 22.40 8.17 -4.05
C ALA A 240 22.36 6.65 -3.99
N VAL A 241 23.18 5.95 -4.76
CA VAL A 241 23.22 4.48 -4.77
C VAL A 241 23.62 3.91 -3.42
N ARG A 242 24.64 4.52 -2.74
CA ARG A 242 25.02 4.11 -1.39
C ARG A 242 23.87 4.28 -0.39
N LEU A 243 23.19 5.44 -0.39
CA LEU A 243 22.07 5.74 0.52
C LEU A 243 20.85 4.83 0.27
N LEU A 244 20.55 4.49 -0.98
CA LEU A 244 19.51 3.51 -1.33
C LEU A 244 19.88 2.09 -0.83
N GLY A 245 21.15 1.72 -0.91
CA GLY A 245 21.65 0.47 -0.33
C GLY A 245 21.54 0.44 1.20
N GLU A 246 21.88 1.54 1.87
CA GLU A 246 21.69 1.69 3.33
C GLU A 246 20.23 1.59 3.74
N PHE A 247 19.32 2.17 2.94
CA PHE A 247 17.87 2.00 3.14
C PHE A 247 17.46 0.52 3.04
N ALA A 248 17.91 -0.20 2.02
CA ALA A 248 17.61 -1.62 1.86
C ALA A 248 18.07 -2.43 3.09
N GLN A 249 19.28 -2.17 3.59
CA GLN A 249 19.82 -2.81 4.79
C GLN A 249 18.97 -2.49 6.04
N LYS A 250 18.59 -1.22 6.23
CA LYS A 250 17.71 -0.78 7.32
C LYS A 250 16.36 -1.51 7.29
N MET A 251 15.77 -1.66 6.10
CA MET A 251 14.50 -2.36 5.91
C MET A 251 14.66 -3.89 5.94
N LYS A 252 15.88 -4.41 5.95
CA LYS A 252 16.19 -5.83 5.77
C LYS A 252 15.68 -6.39 4.44
N TRP A 253 15.63 -5.55 3.42
CA TRP A 253 15.29 -5.93 2.06
C TRP A 253 16.55 -6.35 1.31
N GLU A 254 16.44 -7.43 0.57
CA GLU A 254 17.52 -7.86 -0.32
C GLU A 254 17.44 -7.12 -1.65
N ALA A 255 18.55 -6.51 -2.06
CA ALA A 255 18.69 -5.98 -3.42
C ALA A 255 18.81 -7.17 -4.39
N ILE A 256 17.84 -7.29 -5.31
CA ILE A 256 17.75 -8.45 -6.22
C ILE A 256 18.81 -8.49 -7.31
N CYS A 257 19.52 -7.37 -7.53
CA CYS A 257 20.63 -7.26 -8.49
C CYS A 257 21.57 -6.12 -8.08
N GLN A 258 22.77 -6.06 -8.73
CA GLN A 258 23.69 -4.95 -8.55
C GLN A 258 23.08 -3.65 -9.08
N PRO A 259 23.15 -2.54 -8.34
CA PRO A 259 22.67 -1.25 -8.81
C PRO A 259 23.55 -0.70 -9.94
N THR A 260 23.00 0.28 -10.67
CA THR A 260 23.78 1.08 -11.62
C THR A 260 23.78 2.54 -11.23
N GLU A 261 24.88 3.21 -11.46
CA GLU A 261 25.03 4.65 -11.22
C GLU A 261 25.67 5.31 -12.44
N MET A 262 25.12 6.44 -12.85
CA MET A 262 25.58 7.17 -14.03
C MET A 262 26.19 8.51 -13.61
N LYS A 263 27.35 8.83 -14.18
CA LYS A 263 28.00 10.12 -14.00
C LYS A 263 27.64 11.07 -15.12
N GLN A 264 27.17 12.28 -14.78
CA GLN A 264 26.83 13.36 -15.72
C GLN A 264 25.65 13.03 -16.66
N GLY A 265 25.76 13.34 -17.96
CA GLY A 265 24.66 13.21 -18.92
C GLY A 265 24.36 11.77 -19.30
N TYR A 266 23.10 11.50 -19.62
CA TYR A 266 22.67 10.20 -20.14
C TYR A 266 23.21 9.99 -21.54
N ASP A 267 23.96 8.92 -21.74
CA ASP A 267 24.62 8.53 -22.96
C ASP A 267 24.42 7.04 -23.33
N ASP A 268 25.09 6.55 -24.35
CA ASP A 268 25.02 5.16 -24.78
C ASP A 268 25.52 4.18 -23.71
N GLN A 269 26.52 4.55 -22.91
CA GLN A 269 27.01 3.73 -21.81
C GLN A 269 25.97 3.63 -20.71
N GLY A 270 25.33 4.75 -20.34
CA GLY A 270 24.21 4.78 -19.41
C GLY A 270 23.03 3.93 -19.88
N ALA A 271 22.72 3.98 -21.19
CA ALA A 271 21.69 3.15 -21.80
C ALA A 271 22.00 1.64 -21.69
N GLN A 272 23.25 1.23 -21.91
CA GLN A 272 23.70 -0.16 -21.78
C GLN A 272 23.61 -0.63 -20.34
N CYS A 273 24.01 0.20 -19.35
CA CYS A 273 23.90 -0.11 -17.94
C CYS A 273 22.44 -0.30 -17.51
N CYS A 274 21.53 0.56 -17.98
CA CYS A 274 20.08 0.41 -17.72
C CYS A 274 19.51 -0.86 -18.34
N THR A 275 19.95 -1.23 -19.54
CA THR A 275 19.56 -2.49 -20.20
C THR A 275 20.03 -3.70 -19.40
N ALA A 276 21.28 -3.69 -18.94
CA ALA A 276 21.82 -4.77 -18.11
C ALA A 276 21.07 -4.90 -16.77
N LEU A 277 20.81 -3.78 -16.10
CA LEU A 277 20.03 -3.74 -14.88
C LEU A 277 18.62 -4.32 -15.09
N ALA A 278 17.90 -3.90 -16.12
CA ALA A 278 16.56 -4.38 -16.43
C ALA A 278 16.53 -5.89 -16.72
N LYS A 279 17.50 -6.42 -17.44
CA LYS A 279 17.64 -7.87 -17.69
C LYS A 279 17.83 -8.63 -16.37
N ALA A 280 18.76 -8.18 -15.54
CA ALA A 280 19.02 -8.80 -14.23
C ALA A 280 17.78 -8.80 -13.32
N ILE A 281 17.01 -7.69 -13.32
CA ILE A 281 15.73 -7.61 -12.60
C ILE A 281 14.74 -8.63 -13.19
N ALA A 282 14.53 -8.64 -14.50
CA ALA A 282 13.57 -9.53 -15.15
C ALA A 282 13.84 -11.01 -14.87
N GLU A 283 15.10 -11.44 -14.77
CA GLU A 283 15.49 -12.80 -14.41
C GLU A 283 15.09 -13.18 -12.97
N LYS A 284 15.00 -12.20 -12.08
CA LYS A 284 14.67 -12.42 -10.64
C LYS A 284 13.20 -12.33 -10.30
N ILE A 285 12.39 -11.74 -11.19
CA ILE A 285 10.96 -11.49 -10.93
C ILE A 285 10.01 -12.38 -11.76
N ARG A 286 10.58 -13.21 -12.62
CA ARG A 286 9.84 -14.24 -13.39
C ARG A 286 9.29 -15.35 -12.53
#